data_41e76cdffbdf9aad472c651e32d230e2
#
_entry.id   41e76cdffbdf9aad472c651e32d230e2
#
_cell.length_a   1.000
_cell.length_b   1.000
_cell.length_c   1.000
_cell.angle_alpha   90.00
_cell.angle_beta   90.00
_cell.angle_gamma   90.00
#
_symmetry.space_group_name_H-M   'P 1'
#
loop_
_entity.id
_entity.type
_entity.pdbx_description
1 polymer ?
#
loop_
_entity_poly.entity_id
_entity_poly.type
_entity_poly.pdbx_seq_one_letter_code
_entity_poly.pdbx_strand_id
1 'polypeptide(L)'
;MGAVPEFGYTLLKPLGAPSGKIEAFIEVPFKLEGKTIRPDGLVVVTRGGKSWSALLEAKIAANPLDPDQINAYLDLARELDFQAVLSVSNQYVTSSTEYPIEIDRRKVRRTKLHHWSWIDLLTQATVQKEYRGISDPDQAYILGELIRYLADPRSGALAFEGMGGGWTAVRDGAREQTLRKSDETVIATVARWDDLVRYLALSLTTELGREVRHVLPANERTPSARRQALTESLVSRGRLYGDLQIPNVAGLLSVSADLRSRQVIASTSIDAPKEGTSKGRVSWLLRQLQTAPENLKVEARIAYRSTPLAAALSAVRDDASLVYPEGGREIRGFTLSVASNMGLKRDSGRGSFVESVMTAAETFYADVLQKLRAWKPAPPQLRRSAERETPPEAVVAELVGVEPQDIAELPEAGVERTSLSETASDTAVSHTDDGDSSS
;
A
#
# COMPACT_ATOMS: atom_id res chain seq x y z
N MET A 1 21.29 5.16 10.40
CA MET A 1 21.52 5.72 9.06
C MET A 1 23.00 5.58 8.64
N GLY A 2 23.96 6.13 9.37
CA GLY A 2 25.39 6.01 9.03
C GLY A 2 25.92 4.58 9.05
N ALA A 3 25.49 3.77 10.01
CA ALA A 3 25.91 2.37 10.14
C ALA A 3 25.30 1.44 9.05
N VAL A 4 24.21 1.83 8.41
CA VAL A 4 23.56 1.10 7.31
C VAL A 4 23.25 2.10 6.20
N PRO A 5 24.19 2.36 5.28
CA PRO A 5 24.08 3.40 4.25
C PRO A 5 22.88 3.21 3.32
N GLU A 6 22.53 1.99 2.90
CA GLU A 6 21.39 1.71 2.04
C GLU A 6 20.07 2.15 2.70
N PHE A 7 19.90 1.90 3.99
CA PHE A 7 18.77 2.37 4.77
C PHE A 7 18.79 3.89 4.90
N GLY A 8 19.97 4.47 5.22
CA GLY A 8 20.16 5.93 5.29
C GLY A 8 19.78 6.63 3.98
N TYR A 9 20.21 6.11 2.84
CA TYR A 9 19.85 6.65 1.52
C TYR A 9 18.36 6.58 1.23
N THR A 10 17.72 5.48 1.59
CA THR A 10 16.27 5.34 1.41
C THR A 10 15.50 6.46 2.10
N LEU A 11 15.95 6.87 3.28
CA LEU A 11 15.31 7.94 4.06
C LEU A 11 15.68 9.35 3.57
N LEU A 12 16.94 9.58 3.21
CA LEU A 12 17.46 10.92 2.97
C LEU A 12 17.39 11.38 1.52
N LYS A 13 17.42 10.45 0.55
CA LYS A 13 17.33 10.76 -0.88
C LYS A 13 16.09 11.56 -1.28
N PRO A 14 14.86 11.24 -0.78
CA PRO A 14 13.67 12.05 -1.07
C PRO A 14 13.76 13.49 -0.57
N LEU A 15 14.62 13.75 0.41
CA LEU A 15 14.85 15.08 0.98
C LEU A 15 15.88 15.90 0.21
N GLY A 16 16.54 15.29 -0.78
CA GLY A 16 17.55 15.93 -1.62
C GLY A 16 18.97 15.70 -1.17
N ALA A 17 19.22 14.79 -0.22
CA ALA A 17 20.58 14.40 0.14
C ALA A 17 21.27 13.67 -1.03
N PRO A 18 22.56 13.99 -1.31
CA PRO A 18 23.31 13.30 -2.35
C PRO A 18 23.66 11.86 -1.90
N SER A 19 23.91 10.98 -2.87
CA SER A 19 24.48 9.66 -2.57
C SER A 19 25.95 9.81 -2.21
N GLY A 20 26.29 9.83 -0.92
CA GLY A 20 27.61 10.07 -0.40
C GLY A 20 27.83 9.43 0.98
N LYS A 21 28.93 9.72 1.66
CA LYS A 21 29.21 9.24 3.02
C LYS A 21 28.20 9.86 3.98
N ILE A 22 27.50 9.04 4.76
CA ILE A 22 26.55 9.49 5.80
C ILE A 22 27.24 9.42 7.15
N GLU A 23 27.29 10.55 7.86
CA GLU A 23 27.76 10.66 9.24
C GLU A 23 26.62 11.19 10.11
N ALA A 24 26.50 10.65 11.31
CA ALA A 24 25.49 11.06 12.28
C ALA A 24 26.15 11.37 13.61
N PHE A 25 25.83 12.52 14.16
CA PHE A 25 26.33 13.02 15.44
C PHE A 25 25.16 13.20 16.39
N ILE A 26 25.36 12.94 17.66
CA ILE A 26 24.33 13.07 18.70
C ILE A 26 24.63 14.27 19.58
N GLU A 27 23.58 14.99 20.00
CA GLU A 27 23.61 16.07 20.98
C GLU A 27 24.67 17.16 20.73
N VAL A 28 24.90 17.52 19.46
CA VAL A 28 25.86 18.58 19.09
C VAL A 28 25.35 19.94 19.58
N PRO A 29 26.09 20.66 20.43
CA PRO A 29 25.64 21.97 20.89
C PRO A 29 25.94 23.06 19.87
N PHE A 30 24.96 23.91 19.58
CA PHE A 30 25.08 25.10 18.75
C PHE A 30 24.75 26.34 19.54
N LYS A 31 25.28 27.49 19.11
CA LYS A 31 24.89 28.78 19.67
C LYS A 31 24.08 29.57 18.66
N LEU A 32 22.91 30.03 19.08
CA LEU A 32 22.02 30.89 18.31
C LEU A 32 21.59 32.07 19.21
N GLU A 33 21.89 33.30 18.82
CA GLU A 33 21.53 34.50 19.56
C GLU A 33 21.93 34.45 21.06
N GLY A 34 23.09 33.87 21.37
CA GLY A 34 23.60 33.74 22.74
C GLY A 34 22.98 32.55 23.53
N LYS A 35 22.00 31.82 23.01
CA LYS A 35 21.42 30.61 23.61
C LYS A 35 22.11 29.36 23.06
N THR A 36 22.29 28.37 23.92
CA THR A 36 22.74 27.04 23.48
C THR A 36 21.54 26.21 23.07
N ILE A 37 21.55 25.76 21.80
CA ILE A 37 20.57 24.84 21.21
C ILE A 37 21.27 23.51 21.02
N ARG A 38 20.63 22.41 21.46
CA ARG A 38 21.18 21.06 21.35
C ARG A 38 20.13 20.13 20.75
N PRO A 39 20.12 19.94 19.43
CA PRO A 39 19.32 18.93 18.77
C PRO A 39 19.73 17.51 19.19
N ASP A 40 18.81 16.57 19.18
CA ASP A 40 19.11 15.15 19.46
C ASP A 40 20.10 14.58 18.46
N GLY A 41 20.11 15.07 17.20
CA GLY A 41 21.05 14.63 16.20
C GLY A 41 21.40 15.67 15.12
N LEU A 42 22.53 15.44 14.50
CA LEU A 42 22.97 16.09 13.26
C LEU A 42 23.35 15.01 12.26
N VAL A 43 22.74 15.03 11.08
CA VAL A 43 23.07 14.14 9.96
C VAL A 43 23.78 14.94 8.89
N VAL A 44 24.95 14.46 8.46
CA VAL A 44 25.77 15.07 7.39
C VAL A 44 25.99 14.04 6.29
N VAL A 45 25.72 14.42 5.05
CA VAL A 45 26.00 13.60 3.87
C VAL A 45 26.98 14.32 2.98
N THR A 46 28.15 13.73 2.73
CA THR A 46 29.24 14.34 1.94
C THR A 46 29.46 13.60 0.63
N ARG A 47 29.57 14.36 -0.48
CA ARG A 47 29.90 13.83 -1.81
C ARG A 47 30.67 14.87 -2.63
N GLY A 48 31.90 14.54 -3.06
CA GLY A 48 32.67 15.38 -3.99
C GLY A 48 32.83 16.83 -3.54
N GLY A 49 33.17 17.07 -2.25
CA GLY A 49 33.36 18.41 -1.67
C GLY A 49 32.03 19.15 -1.37
N LYS A 50 30.88 18.59 -1.65
CA LYS A 50 29.57 19.14 -1.26
C LYS A 50 29.04 18.42 -0.04
N SER A 51 28.40 19.16 0.88
CA SER A 51 27.74 18.63 2.07
C SER A 51 26.25 18.95 2.04
N TRP A 52 25.45 18.03 2.55
CA TRP A 52 24.06 18.19 2.89
C TRP A 52 23.92 17.89 4.38
N SER A 53 23.30 18.79 5.12
CA SER A 53 23.17 18.67 6.57
C SER A 53 21.75 18.84 7.03
N ALA A 54 21.36 18.07 8.06
CA ALA A 54 20.05 18.17 8.68
C ALA A 54 20.13 18.00 10.20
N LEU A 55 19.40 18.83 10.93
CA LEU A 55 19.17 18.65 12.36
C LEU A 55 18.08 17.60 12.58
N LEU A 56 18.15 16.86 13.68
CA LEU A 56 17.16 15.83 14.03
C LEU A 56 16.66 16.05 15.46
N GLU A 57 15.34 15.92 15.62
CA GLU A 57 14.65 15.86 16.91
C GLU A 57 13.79 14.61 16.99
N ALA A 58 13.89 13.87 18.10
CA ALA A 58 13.18 12.62 18.31
C ALA A 58 12.34 12.66 19.61
N LYS A 59 11.09 12.28 19.53
CA LYS A 59 10.21 12.14 20.69
C LYS A 59 9.63 10.73 20.73
N ILE A 60 9.49 10.16 21.91
CA ILE A 60 8.93 8.82 22.12
C ILE A 60 7.72 8.89 23.03
N ALA A 61 6.88 7.87 22.97
CA ALA A 61 5.67 7.72 23.77
C ALA A 61 4.72 8.95 23.66
N ALA A 62 4.15 9.39 24.75
CA ALA A 62 3.21 10.50 24.78
C ALA A 62 3.85 11.90 24.72
N ASN A 63 5.18 12.00 24.52
CA ASN A 63 5.84 13.28 24.44
C ASN A 63 5.63 13.91 23.05
N PRO A 64 4.86 15.02 22.94
CA PRO A 64 4.65 15.67 21.64
C PRO A 64 5.91 16.45 21.23
N LEU A 65 6.01 16.71 19.93
CA LEU A 65 6.96 17.69 19.42
C LEU A 65 6.59 19.09 19.90
N ASP A 66 7.59 19.85 20.30
CA ASP A 66 7.43 21.25 20.72
C ASP A 66 7.56 22.17 19.50
N PRO A 67 6.50 22.95 19.15
CA PRO A 67 6.55 23.91 18.07
C PRO A 67 7.65 24.94 18.18
N ASP A 68 7.93 25.47 19.39
CA ASP A 68 8.95 26.49 19.62
C ASP A 68 10.35 25.90 19.42
N GLN A 69 10.58 24.69 19.87
CA GLN A 69 11.83 23.96 19.67
C GLN A 69 12.10 23.71 18.17
N ILE A 70 11.12 23.24 17.41
CA ILE A 70 11.28 23.01 15.97
C ILE A 70 11.47 24.33 15.21
N ASN A 71 10.76 25.39 15.59
CA ASN A 71 10.96 26.72 15.00
C ASN A 71 12.37 27.27 15.27
N ALA A 72 12.93 27.03 16.47
CA ALA A 72 14.31 27.41 16.78
C ALA A 72 15.33 26.60 15.95
N TYR A 73 15.07 25.30 15.69
CA TYR A 73 15.91 24.48 14.82
C TYR A 73 15.85 24.92 13.36
N LEU A 74 14.70 25.39 12.87
CA LEU A 74 14.58 25.95 11.52
C LEU A 74 15.38 27.26 11.39
N ASP A 75 15.40 28.10 12.42
CA ASP A 75 16.22 29.32 12.44
C ASP A 75 17.71 29.00 12.48
N LEU A 76 18.13 28.06 13.34
CA LEU A 76 19.50 27.58 13.41
C LEU A 76 19.96 26.95 12.09
N ALA A 77 19.15 26.09 11.49
CA ALA A 77 19.47 25.46 10.21
C ALA A 77 19.62 26.49 9.08
N ARG A 78 18.79 27.55 9.10
CA ARG A 78 18.91 28.66 8.15
C ARG A 78 20.20 29.46 8.34
N GLU A 79 20.61 29.73 9.59
CA GLU A 79 21.85 30.46 9.91
C GLU A 79 23.08 29.68 9.47
N LEU A 80 23.08 28.36 9.66
CA LEU A 80 24.18 27.45 9.32
C LEU A 80 24.14 26.91 7.89
N ASP A 81 23.19 27.37 7.06
CA ASP A 81 22.95 26.86 5.68
C ASP A 81 22.70 25.34 5.63
N PHE A 82 22.05 24.79 6.65
CA PHE A 82 21.60 23.39 6.65
C PHE A 82 20.31 23.24 5.83
N GLN A 83 20.19 22.13 5.13
CA GLN A 83 19.14 21.92 4.13
C GLN A 83 17.82 21.43 4.73
N ALA A 84 17.87 20.79 5.90
CA ALA A 84 16.65 20.24 6.51
C ALA A 84 16.67 20.23 8.05
N VAL A 85 15.48 20.19 8.61
CA VAL A 85 15.19 19.76 9.98
C VAL A 85 14.34 18.50 9.88
N LEU A 86 14.72 17.46 10.59
CA LEU A 86 14.06 16.18 10.64
C LEU A 86 13.42 16.02 12.02
N SER A 87 12.19 15.58 12.08
CA SER A 87 11.56 15.21 13.32
C SER A 87 11.02 13.78 13.28
N VAL A 88 11.11 13.09 14.41
CA VAL A 88 10.61 11.72 14.57
C VAL A 88 9.75 11.66 15.83
N SER A 89 8.53 11.16 15.71
CA SER A 89 7.67 10.94 16.89
C SER A 89 6.61 9.87 16.63
N ASN A 90 5.73 9.64 17.60
CA ASN A 90 4.56 8.77 17.43
C ASN A 90 3.40 9.47 16.71
N GLN A 91 3.54 10.74 16.36
CA GLN A 91 2.52 11.48 15.62
C GLN A 91 2.59 11.15 14.13
N TYR A 92 1.43 11.15 13.47
CA TYR A 92 1.31 10.85 12.06
C TYR A 92 0.98 12.11 11.27
N VAL A 93 1.44 12.17 10.03
CA VAL A 93 1.10 13.26 9.10
C VAL A 93 0.42 12.70 7.84
N THR A 94 -0.56 13.44 7.31
CA THR A 94 -1.39 13.00 6.19
C THR A 94 -0.65 13.11 4.86
N SER A 95 0.37 13.91 4.81
CA SER A 95 1.18 14.12 3.60
C SER A 95 2.57 14.64 4.00
N SER A 96 3.54 14.45 3.11
CA SER A 96 4.91 14.95 3.29
C SER A 96 5.01 16.49 3.39
N THR A 97 3.92 17.20 3.14
CA THR A 97 3.79 18.67 3.25
C THR A 97 3.07 19.12 4.50
N GLU A 98 2.57 18.18 5.31
CA GLU A 98 1.96 18.43 6.60
C GLU A 98 2.95 18.15 7.74
N TYR A 99 2.74 18.85 8.84
CA TYR A 99 3.53 18.68 10.05
C TYR A 99 2.59 18.38 11.21
N PRO A 100 2.99 17.56 12.18
CA PRO A 100 2.13 17.20 13.30
C PRO A 100 1.95 18.33 14.31
N ILE A 101 2.62 19.46 14.09
CA ILE A 101 2.61 20.66 14.94
C ILE A 101 2.42 21.92 14.08
N GLU A 102 1.97 23.00 14.71
CA GLU A 102 1.93 24.31 14.06
C GLU A 102 3.34 24.89 13.94
N ILE A 103 3.70 25.33 12.74
CA ILE A 103 5.00 25.92 12.43
C ILE A 103 4.83 27.22 11.61
N ASP A 104 5.80 28.12 11.72
CA ASP A 104 5.87 29.26 10.81
C ASP A 104 6.25 28.81 9.39
N ARG A 105 5.26 28.80 8.48
CA ARG A 105 5.43 28.40 7.08
C ARG A 105 6.45 29.23 6.30
N ARG A 106 6.85 30.41 6.79
CA ARG A 106 7.91 31.22 6.16
C ARG A 106 9.28 30.58 6.35
N LYS A 107 9.50 29.89 7.49
CA LYS A 107 10.77 29.26 7.83
C LYS A 107 11.08 28.05 6.96
N VAL A 108 10.05 27.31 6.51
CA VAL A 108 10.22 26.09 5.67
C VAL A 108 10.36 26.40 4.17
N ARG A 109 10.50 27.65 3.77
CA ARG A 109 10.72 28.01 2.35
C ARG A 109 12.15 27.70 1.88
N ARG A 110 13.13 27.84 2.74
CA ARG A 110 14.56 27.57 2.44
C ARG A 110 15.03 26.27 3.06
N THR A 111 14.71 26.05 4.33
CA THR A 111 15.05 24.83 5.07
C THR A 111 13.85 23.89 5.05
N LYS A 112 14.01 22.66 4.57
CA LYS A 112 12.93 21.69 4.55
C LYS A 112 12.67 21.16 5.96
N LEU A 113 11.43 21.16 6.41
CA LEU A 113 11.04 20.35 7.56
C LEU A 113 10.46 19.04 7.05
N HIS A 114 10.87 17.93 7.64
CA HIS A 114 10.33 16.61 7.34
C HIS A 114 10.06 15.86 8.63
N HIS A 115 8.92 15.18 8.67
CA HIS A 115 8.52 14.38 9.81
C HIS A 115 8.38 12.92 9.39
N TRP A 116 8.95 12.02 10.21
CA TRP A 116 8.68 10.58 10.17
C TRP A 116 7.97 10.16 11.44
N SER A 117 7.00 9.29 11.32
CA SER A 117 6.60 8.51 12.50
C SER A 117 7.60 7.38 12.76
N TRP A 118 7.68 6.90 13.99
CA TRP A 118 8.54 5.75 14.31
C TRP A 118 8.18 4.52 13.49
N ILE A 119 6.89 4.33 13.20
CA ILE A 119 6.45 3.20 12.39
C ILE A 119 6.83 3.37 10.91
N ASP A 120 6.96 4.60 10.38
CA ASP A 120 7.53 4.82 9.04
C ASP A 120 8.97 4.33 8.99
N LEU A 121 9.76 4.64 10.03
CA LEU A 121 11.15 4.19 10.13
C LEU A 121 11.24 2.67 10.26
N LEU A 122 10.40 2.05 11.10
CA LEU A 122 10.33 0.59 11.22
C LEU A 122 9.94 -0.05 9.89
N THR A 123 8.95 0.48 9.22
CA THR A 123 8.49 -0.01 7.91
C THR A 123 9.60 0.06 6.86
N GLN A 124 10.28 1.21 6.74
CA GLN A 124 11.38 1.37 5.80
C GLN A 124 12.56 0.46 6.14
N ALA A 125 12.85 0.26 7.43
CA ALA A 125 13.89 -0.66 7.89
C ALA A 125 13.56 -2.11 7.50
N THR A 126 12.32 -2.55 7.73
CA THR A 126 11.84 -3.89 7.38
C THR A 126 11.87 -4.11 5.86
N VAL A 127 11.35 -3.15 5.08
CA VAL A 127 11.38 -3.22 3.61
C VAL A 127 12.82 -3.26 3.08
N GLN A 128 13.73 -2.48 3.68
CA GLN A 128 15.13 -2.49 3.29
C GLN A 128 15.77 -3.85 3.55
N LYS A 129 15.57 -4.39 4.77
CA LYS A 129 16.20 -5.65 5.18
C LYS A 129 15.65 -6.86 4.42
N GLU A 130 14.32 -7.01 4.37
CA GLU A 130 13.68 -8.25 3.91
C GLU A 130 13.45 -8.28 2.38
N TYR A 131 13.37 -7.11 1.72
CA TYR A 131 12.97 -7.05 0.30
C TYR A 131 13.98 -6.42 -0.64
N ARG A 132 14.68 -5.37 -0.19
CA ARG A 132 15.71 -4.73 -1.02
C ARG A 132 17.06 -5.40 -0.84
N GLY A 133 17.26 -6.00 0.34
CA GLY A 133 18.52 -6.61 0.74
C GLY A 133 19.53 -5.59 1.25
N ILE A 134 20.53 -6.11 1.95
CA ILE A 134 21.72 -5.39 2.42
C ILE A 134 22.90 -6.29 2.10
N SER A 135 23.88 -5.74 1.38
CA SER A 135 25.01 -6.51 0.88
C SER A 135 25.95 -6.97 2.00
N ASP A 136 26.10 -6.16 3.04
CA ASP A 136 26.96 -6.38 4.18
C ASP A 136 26.22 -7.08 5.32
N PRO A 137 26.66 -8.30 5.76
CA PRO A 137 25.99 -9.04 6.82
C PRO A 137 25.95 -8.32 8.17
N ASP A 138 26.99 -7.55 8.53
CA ASP A 138 27.03 -6.81 9.79
C ASP A 138 26.02 -5.67 9.77
N GLN A 139 25.89 -4.99 8.64
CA GLN A 139 24.87 -3.96 8.45
C GLN A 139 23.45 -4.54 8.46
N ALA A 140 23.25 -5.72 7.87
CA ALA A 140 21.98 -6.45 7.92
C ALA A 140 21.64 -6.85 9.36
N TYR A 141 22.62 -7.25 10.15
CA TYR A 141 22.45 -7.54 11.58
C TYR A 141 22.05 -6.27 12.36
N ILE A 142 22.81 -5.18 12.18
CA ILE A 142 22.52 -3.88 12.84
C ILE A 142 21.09 -3.41 12.52
N LEU A 143 20.66 -3.52 11.25
CA LEU A 143 19.30 -3.13 10.89
C LEU A 143 18.25 -4.06 11.50
N GLY A 144 18.57 -5.36 11.63
CA GLY A 144 17.74 -6.33 12.35
C GLY A 144 17.55 -5.97 13.82
N GLU A 145 18.60 -5.54 14.51
CA GLU A 145 18.53 -5.07 15.91
C GLU A 145 17.68 -3.80 16.03
N LEU A 146 17.82 -2.84 15.11
CA LEU A 146 16.97 -1.64 15.08
C LEU A 146 15.49 -2.02 14.90
N ILE A 147 15.17 -2.93 13.98
CA ILE A 147 13.80 -3.43 13.76
C ILE A 147 13.27 -4.07 15.05
N ARG A 148 14.06 -4.94 15.69
CA ARG A 148 13.67 -5.60 16.93
C ARG A 148 13.42 -4.61 18.06
N TYR A 149 14.31 -3.61 18.21
CA TYR A 149 14.15 -2.55 19.20
C TYR A 149 12.89 -1.73 18.97
N LEU A 150 12.66 -1.26 17.74
CA LEU A 150 11.48 -0.45 17.41
C LEU A 150 10.17 -1.25 17.55
N ALA A 151 10.19 -2.55 17.24
CA ALA A 151 9.04 -3.44 17.37
C ALA A 151 8.72 -3.83 18.84
N ASP A 152 9.66 -3.67 19.78
CA ASP A 152 9.41 -3.94 21.19
C ASP A 152 8.47 -2.87 21.78
N PRO A 153 7.33 -3.26 22.39
CA PRO A 153 6.40 -2.28 22.99
C PRO A 153 7.05 -1.37 24.03
N ARG A 154 8.12 -1.83 24.69
CA ARG A 154 8.87 -1.05 25.69
C ARG A 154 9.69 0.09 25.08
N SER A 155 9.93 0.07 23.77
CA SER A 155 10.62 1.17 23.09
C SER A 155 9.82 2.46 23.07
N GLY A 156 8.49 2.38 23.23
CA GLY A 156 7.58 3.51 23.05
C GLY A 156 7.42 3.99 21.61
N ALA A 157 8.04 3.29 20.62
CA ALA A 157 8.05 3.69 19.23
C ALA A 157 6.75 3.32 18.47
N LEU A 158 6.09 2.23 18.86
CA LEU A 158 4.92 1.68 18.14
C LEU A 158 3.57 1.93 18.80
N ALA A 159 3.46 2.84 19.75
CA ALA A 159 2.20 3.04 20.42
C ALA A 159 1.21 3.88 19.59
N PHE A 160 0.27 3.22 18.89
CA PHE A 160 -1.00 3.87 18.61
C PHE A 160 -1.84 3.83 19.90
N GLU A 161 -1.83 4.94 20.62
CA GLU A 161 -2.38 5.02 21.97
C GLU A 161 -3.92 4.98 22.04
N GLY A 162 -4.60 4.87 20.91
CA GLY A 162 -6.06 4.85 20.83
C GLY A 162 -6.66 6.09 20.18
N MET A 163 -7.98 6.18 20.22
CA MET A 163 -8.76 7.21 19.53
C MET A 163 -8.83 8.56 20.26
N GLY A 164 -8.10 8.70 21.38
CA GLY A 164 -8.04 9.94 22.15
C GLY A 164 -9.19 10.13 23.16
N GLY A 165 -9.08 11.20 23.95
CA GLY A 165 -9.99 11.45 25.09
C GLY A 165 -11.45 11.65 24.74
N GLY A 166 -11.74 12.18 23.56
CA GLY A 166 -13.10 12.41 23.09
C GLY A 166 -13.82 11.19 22.49
N TRP A 167 -13.13 10.06 22.33
CA TRP A 167 -13.66 8.88 21.64
C TRP A 167 -15.01 8.38 22.17
N THR A 168 -15.12 8.22 23.48
CA THR A 168 -16.36 7.73 24.10
C THR A 168 -17.54 8.64 23.81
N ALA A 169 -17.35 9.96 23.95
CA ALA A 169 -18.39 10.94 23.67
C ALA A 169 -18.81 10.93 22.18
N VAL A 170 -17.84 10.83 21.28
CA VAL A 170 -18.13 10.77 19.82
C VAL A 170 -18.83 9.46 19.46
N ARG A 171 -18.38 8.33 19.99
CA ARG A 171 -19.03 7.03 19.77
C ARG A 171 -20.49 7.03 20.22
N ASP A 172 -20.76 7.54 21.42
CA ASP A 172 -22.09 7.55 21.98
C ASP A 172 -22.96 8.62 21.29
N GLY A 173 -22.43 9.82 21.01
CA GLY A 173 -23.10 10.85 20.22
C GLY A 173 -23.42 10.45 18.79
N ALA A 174 -22.59 9.60 18.14
CA ALA A 174 -22.92 9.05 16.82
C ALA A 174 -24.15 8.15 16.86
N ARG A 175 -24.30 7.35 17.93
CA ARG A 175 -25.47 6.51 18.15
C ARG A 175 -26.73 7.33 18.45
N GLU A 176 -26.60 8.36 19.27
CA GLU A 176 -27.67 9.27 19.65
C GLU A 176 -27.99 10.31 18.56
N GLN A 177 -27.16 10.39 17.51
CA GLN A 177 -27.25 11.34 16.41
C GLN A 177 -27.17 12.82 16.87
N THR A 178 -26.38 13.08 17.90
CA THR A 178 -26.20 14.40 18.51
C THR A 178 -24.94 15.12 18.06
N LEU A 179 -24.06 14.46 17.27
CA LEU A 179 -22.80 15.04 16.81
C LEU A 179 -22.97 16.23 15.89
N ARG A 180 -22.10 17.23 16.04
CA ARG A 180 -22.01 18.40 15.17
C ARG A 180 -20.67 18.46 14.46
N LYS A 181 -20.64 19.01 13.24
CA LYS A 181 -19.42 19.15 12.45
C LYS A 181 -18.38 20.08 13.08
N SER A 182 -18.82 21.01 13.92
CA SER A 182 -17.98 21.98 14.62
C SER A 182 -17.39 21.46 15.92
N ASP A 183 -17.79 20.27 16.40
CA ASP A 183 -17.33 19.74 17.68
C ASP A 183 -15.84 19.37 17.58
N GLU A 184 -15.01 19.95 18.43
CA GLU A 184 -13.57 19.68 18.46
C GLU A 184 -13.26 18.19 18.69
N THR A 185 -14.08 17.50 19.49
CA THR A 185 -13.95 16.04 19.70
C THR A 185 -14.23 15.24 18.42
N VAL A 186 -15.16 15.69 17.57
CA VAL A 186 -15.44 15.08 16.26
C VAL A 186 -14.24 15.26 15.33
N ILE A 187 -13.71 16.49 15.25
CA ILE A 187 -12.55 16.82 14.41
C ILE A 187 -11.32 16.01 14.85
N ALA A 188 -11.06 15.96 16.15
CA ALA A 188 -9.96 15.17 16.70
C ALA A 188 -10.12 13.67 16.45
N THR A 189 -11.34 13.12 16.59
CA THR A 189 -11.61 11.69 16.31
C THR A 189 -11.42 11.35 14.84
N VAL A 190 -11.83 12.22 13.93
CA VAL A 190 -11.62 12.04 12.49
C VAL A 190 -10.14 12.02 12.13
N ALA A 191 -9.34 12.91 12.72
CA ALA A 191 -7.89 12.91 12.53
C ALA A 191 -7.26 11.60 13.04
N ARG A 192 -7.64 11.18 14.27
CA ARG A 192 -7.15 9.91 14.85
C ARG A 192 -7.57 8.66 14.07
N TRP A 193 -8.75 8.68 13.44
CA TRP A 193 -9.15 7.60 12.54
C TRP A 193 -8.23 7.51 11.31
N ASP A 194 -7.91 8.63 10.70
CA ASP A 194 -7.03 8.67 9.52
C ASP A 194 -5.61 8.19 9.90
N ASP A 195 -5.14 8.53 11.10
CA ASP A 195 -3.91 8.00 11.68
C ASP A 195 -3.99 6.48 11.90
N LEU A 196 -5.12 5.94 12.40
CA LEU A 196 -5.33 4.51 12.59
C LEU A 196 -5.28 3.75 11.26
N VAL A 197 -5.90 4.27 10.21
CA VAL A 197 -5.86 3.64 8.87
C VAL A 197 -4.44 3.58 8.32
N ARG A 198 -3.62 4.60 8.58
CA ARG A 198 -2.20 4.60 8.23
C ARG A 198 -1.40 3.62 9.06
N TYR A 199 -1.64 3.61 10.37
CA TYR A 199 -1.04 2.63 11.25
C TYR A 199 -1.33 1.21 10.78
N LEU A 200 -2.58 0.92 10.39
CA LEU A 200 -2.97 -0.36 9.79
C LEU A 200 -2.21 -0.65 8.49
N ALA A 201 -2.07 0.34 7.60
CA ALA A 201 -1.31 0.18 6.36
C ALA A 201 0.16 -0.19 6.62
N LEU A 202 0.78 0.45 7.60
CA LEU A 202 2.17 0.22 7.98
C LEU A 202 2.35 -1.12 8.71
N SER A 203 1.41 -1.51 9.57
CA SER A 203 1.39 -2.83 10.21
C SER A 203 1.32 -3.94 9.17
N LEU A 204 0.37 -3.85 8.23
CA LEU A 204 0.26 -4.80 7.12
C LEU A 204 1.51 -4.78 6.22
N THR A 205 2.14 -3.64 5.99
CA THR A 205 3.40 -3.56 5.25
C THR A 205 4.49 -4.38 5.93
N THR A 206 4.60 -4.26 7.26
CA THR A 206 5.59 -4.99 8.06
C THR A 206 5.33 -6.49 8.02
N GLU A 207 4.08 -6.93 8.14
CA GLU A 207 3.71 -8.35 8.12
C GLU A 207 3.83 -8.98 6.72
N LEU A 208 3.38 -8.26 5.69
CA LEU A 208 3.37 -8.76 4.32
C LEU A 208 4.69 -8.55 3.59
N GLY A 209 5.50 -7.64 4.10
CA GLY A 209 6.73 -7.21 3.49
C GLY A 209 6.58 -6.59 2.11
N ARG A 210 5.46 -6.09 1.83
CA ARG A 210 5.10 -5.37 0.61
C ARG A 210 4.44 -4.06 1.01
N GLU A 211 4.82 -2.97 0.37
CA GLU A 211 4.27 -1.66 0.67
C GLU A 211 2.76 -1.64 0.49
N VAL A 212 2.03 -1.51 1.59
CA VAL A 212 0.58 -1.27 1.62
C VAL A 212 0.36 0.24 1.71
N ARG A 213 -0.53 0.77 0.86
CA ARG A 213 -0.78 2.21 0.77
C ARG A 213 -2.19 2.55 1.20
N HIS A 214 -2.32 3.56 2.04
CA HIS A 214 -3.60 4.23 2.25
C HIS A 214 -3.97 5.00 0.97
N VAL A 215 -5.12 4.70 0.38
CA VAL A 215 -5.60 5.28 -0.87
C VAL A 215 -6.76 6.22 -0.59
N LEU A 216 -6.66 7.45 -1.08
CA LEU A 216 -7.74 8.44 -0.95
C LEU A 216 -8.50 8.59 -2.27
N PRO A 217 -9.83 8.70 -2.23
CA PRO A 217 -10.64 9.08 -3.39
C PRO A 217 -10.15 10.39 -4.01
N ALA A 218 -10.38 10.56 -5.31
CA ALA A 218 -9.87 11.73 -6.04
C ALA A 218 -10.32 13.08 -5.45
N ASN A 219 -11.52 13.14 -4.89
CA ASN A 219 -12.09 14.32 -4.24
C ASN A 219 -11.63 14.50 -2.77
N GLU A 220 -10.89 13.55 -2.20
CA GLU A 220 -10.41 13.57 -0.80
C GLU A 220 -8.87 13.65 -0.71
N ARG A 221 -8.18 13.96 -1.81
CA ARG A 221 -6.71 13.94 -1.85
C ARG A 221 -6.04 15.05 -1.03
N THR A 222 -6.76 16.11 -0.72
CA THR A 222 -6.23 17.15 0.18
C THR A 222 -6.64 16.85 1.62
N PRO A 223 -5.77 17.14 2.61
CA PRO A 223 -6.08 16.89 4.02
C PRO A 223 -7.37 17.57 4.50
N SER A 224 -7.64 18.77 4.01
CA SER A 224 -8.89 19.50 4.31
C SER A 224 -10.11 18.77 3.75
N ALA A 225 -10.08 18.36 2.47
CA ALA A 225 -11.18 17.64 1.84
C ALA A 225 -11.41 16.27 2.51
N ARG A 226 -10.33 15.56 2.87
CA ARG A 226 -10.41 14.29 3.59
C ARG A 226 -11.08 14.46 4.96
N ARG A 227 -10.63 15.41 5.76
CA ARG A 227 -11.24 15.72 7.06
C ARG A 227 -12.72 16.09 6.92
N GLN A 228 -13.05 16.93 5.94
CA GLN A 228 -14.44 17.31 5.68
C GLN A 228 -15.32 16.11 5.31
N ALA A 229 -14.85 15.23 4.42
CA ALA A 229 -15.59 14.04 3.98
C ALA A 229 -15.82 13.05 5.13
N LEU A 230 -14.80 12.79 5.95
CA LEU A 230 -14.92 11.92 7.13
C LEU A 230 -15.84 12.54 8.19
N THR A 231 -15.73 13.84 8.45
CA THR A 231 -16.60 14.55 9.40
C THR A 231 -18.06 14.49 8.94
N GLU A 232 -18.32 14.73 7.66
CA GLU A 232 -19.66 14.59 7.08
C GLU A 232 -20.21 13.18 7.23
N SER A 233 -19.39 12.15 6.92
CA SER A 233 -19.79 10.76 7.04
C SER A 233 -20.05 10.35 8.48
N LEU A 234 -19.21 10.81 9.43
CA LEU A 234 -19.37 10.54 10.84
C LEU A 234 -20.64 11.16 11.41
N VAL A 235 -20.87 12.44 11.14
CA VAL A 235 -22.05 13.18 11.65
C VAL A 235 -23.35 12.67 11.03
N SER A 236 -23.39 12.52 9.67
CA SER A 236 -24.62 12.15 8.98
C SER A 236 -24.97 10.68 9.08
N ARG A 237 -23.97 9.78 9.05
CA ARG A 237 -24.15 8.32 8.96
C ARG A 237 -23.57 7.54 10.14
N GLY A 238 -22.81 8.18 11.04
CA GLY A 238 -22.11 7.51 12.12
C GLY A 238 -20.95 6.63 11.64
N ARG A 239 -20.38 6.91 10.45
CA ARG A 239 -19.41 6.03 9.81
C ARG A 239 -18.07 6.71 9.55
N LEU A 240 -17.00 5.99 9.91
CA LEU A 240 -15.62 6.26 9.52
C LEU A 240 -15.18 5.22 8.48
N TYR A 241 -14.28 5.56 7.55
CA TYR A 241 -13.85 4.65 6.48
C TYR A 241 -12.44 4.97 5.97
N GLY A 242 -11.80 3.95 5.41
CA GLY A 242 -10.49 4.08 4.76
C GLY A 242 -10.22 2.90 3.84
N ASP A 243 -9.45 3.13 2.78
CA ASP A 243 -9.11 2.15 1.76
C ASP A 243 -7.61 1.92 1.71
N LEU A 244 -7.21 0.66 1.63
CA LEU A 244 -5.82 0.22 1.54
C LEU A 244 -5.58 -0.52 0.23
N GLN A 245 -4.52 -0.14 -0.46
CA GLN A 245 -4.03 -0.84 -1.63
C GLN A 245 -2.90 -1.78 -1.23
N ILE A 246 -3.15 -3.07 -1.33
CA ILE A 246 -2.17 -4.13 -1.14
C ILE A 246 -1.70 -4.57 -2.53
N PRO A 247 -0.39 -4.77 -2.77
CA PRO A 247 0.09 -5.24 -4.06
C PRO A 247 -0.44 -6.62 -4.44
N ASN A 248 -0.72 -6.83 -5.71
CA ASN A 248 -1.10 -8.12 -6.31
C ASN A 248 -2.42 -8.74 -5.81
N VAL A 249 -3.31 -7.97 -5.18
CA VAL A 249 -4.66 -8.41 -4.82
C VAL A 249 -5.71 -7.91 -5.84
N ALA A 250 -6.88 -8.55 -5.84
CA ALA A 250 -7.91 -8.29 -6.85
C ALA A 250 -8.66 -6.96 -6.66
N GLY A 251 -8.64 -6.38 -5.44
CA GLY A 251 -9.34 -5.14 -5.13
C GLY A 251 -8.74 -4.45 -3.89
N LEU A 252 -9.24 -3.27 -3.55
CA LEU A 252 -8.81 -2.57 -2.33
C LEU A 252 -9.32 -3.29 -1.09
N LEU A 253 -8.55 -3.25 -0.01
CA LEU A 253 -9.04 -3.57 1.33
C LEU A 253 -9.69 -2.31 1.91
N SER A 254 -11.01 -2.30 1.98
CA SER A 254 -11.79 -1.22 2.59
C SER A 254 -12.11 -1.57 4.03
N VAL A 255 -11.81 -0.67 4.96
CA VAL A 255 -12.15 -0.82 6.37
C VAL A 255 -13.06 0.33 6.78
N SER A 256 -14.17 0.02 7.45
CA SER A 256 -15.06 1.03 7.98
C SER A 256 -15.56 0.66 9.38
N ALA A 257 -15.79 1.69 10.20
CA ALA A 257 -16.41 1.57 11.51
C ALA A 257 -17.78 2.25 11.47
N ASP A 258 -18.82 1.49 11.71
CA ASP A 258 -20.18 1.98 11.91
C ASP A 258 -20.45 2.11 13.40
N LEU A 259 -20.40 3.35 13.91
CA LEU A 259 -20.54 3.61 15.35
C LEU A 259 -21.98 3.45 15.84
N ARG A 260 -22.98 3.54 14.94
CA ARG A 260 -24.39 3.35 15.29
C ARG A 260 -24.69 1.88 15.55
N SER A 261 -24.25 1.01 14.63
CA SER A 261 -24.41 -0.45 14.78
C SER A 261 -23.32 -1.10 15.63
N ARG A 262 -22.26 -0.34 16.02
CA ARG A 262 -21.08 -0.85 16.73
C ARG A 262 -20.40 -1.99 16.00
N GLN A 263 -20.21 -1.84 14.71
CA GLN A 263 -19.55 -2.81 13.85
C GLN A 263 -18.32 -2.23 13.17
N VAL A 264 -17.31 -3.07 13.02
CA VAL A 264 -16.20 -2.86 12.11
C VAL A 264 -16.44 -3.76 10.90
N ILE A 265 -16.36 -3.19 9.72
CA ILE A 265 -16.63 -3.88 8.45
C ILE A 265 -15.37 -3.82 7.61
N ALA A 266 -14.83 -4.99 7.27
CA ALA A 266 -13.79 -5.13 6.27
C ALA A 266 -14.42 -5.63 4.97
N SER A 267 -14.04 -5.06 3.84
CA SER A 267 -14.66 -5.35 2.54
C SER A 267 -13.70 -5.16 1.38
N THR A 268 -14.09 -5.73 0.23
CA THR A 268 -13.46 -5.49 -1.06
C THR A 268 -14.49 -5.50 -2.17
N SER A 269 -14.17 -4.79 -3.25
CA SER A 269 -14.96 -4.82 -4.49
C SER A 269 -14.11 -5.33 -5.63
N ILE A 270 -14.62 -6.30 -6.38
CA ILE A 270 -13.95 -6.88 -7.55
C ILE A 270 -14.89 -6.85 -8.77
N ASP A 271 -14.31 -6.74 -9.95
CA ASP A 271 -15.08 -6.81 -11.17
C ASP A 271 -15.36 -8.27 -11.54
N ALA A 272 -16.57 -8.51 -12.05
CA ALA A 272 -16.93 -9.82 -12.57
C ALA A 272 -16.28 -10.08 -13.94
N PRO A 273 -16.16 -11.36 -14.36
CA PRO A 273 -15.79 -11.70 -15.73
C PRO A 273 -16.61 -10.92 -16.76
N LYS A 274 -15.95 -10.35 -17.76
CA LYS A 274 -16.62 -9.60 -18.83
C LYS A 274 -17.45 -10.53 -19.72
N GLU A 275 -17.05 -11.79 -19.80
CA GLU A 275 -17.68 -12.83 -20.62
C GLU A 275 -18.52 -13.78 -19.76
N GLY A 276 -19.48 -14.44 -20.38
CA GLY A 276 -20.32 -15.44 -19.73
C GLY A 276 -21.59 -14.90 -19.10
N THR A 277 -22.43 -15.83 -18.64
CA THR A 277 -23.72 -15.55 -18.00
C THR A 277 -23.55 -15.14 -16.54
N SER A 278 -24.58 -14.54 -15.93
CA SER A 278 -24.63 -14.25 -14.50
C SER A 278 -24.37 -15.49 -13.63
N LYS A 279 -24.88 -16.65 -14.02
CA LYS A 279 -24.62 -17.96 -13.38
C LYS A 279 -23.09 -18.29 -13.42
N GLY A 280 -22.47 -18.13 -14.59
CA GLY A 280 -21.03 -18.37 -14.76
C GLY A 280 -20.18 -17.43 -13.90
N ARG A 281 -20.58 -16.15 -13.80
CA ARG A 281 -19.89 -15.13 -12.98
C ARG A 281 -19.97 -15.46 -11.47
N VAL A 282 -21.14 -15.88 -10.98
CA VAL A 282 -21.29 -16.33 -9.59
C VAL A 282 -20.48 -17.60 -9.32
N SER A 283 -20.56 -18.60 -10.23
CA SER A 283 -19.74 -19.83 -10.09
C SER A 283 -18.24 -19.54 -10.12
N TRP A 284 -17.77 -18.54 -10.89
CA TRP A 284 -16.39 -18.08 -10.88
C TRP A 284 -16.00 -17.51 -9.53
N LEU A 285 -16.87 -16.70 -8.90
CA LEU A 285 -16.63 -16.16 -7.57
C LEU A 285 -16.59 -17.27 -6.51
N LEU A 286 -17.59 -18.15 -6.48
CA LEU A 286 -17.72 -19.21 -5.48
C LEU A 286 -16.51 -20.16 -5.47
N ARG A 287 -15.92 -20.44 -6.65
CA ARG A 287 -14.70 -21.26 -6.75
C ARG A 287 -13.50 -20.65 -6.02
N GLN A 288 -13.45 -19.33 -5.86
CA GLN A 288 -12.37 -18.64 -5.16
C GLN A 288 -12.65 -18.53 -3.65
N LEU A 289 -13.90 -18.62 -3.24
CA LEU A 289 -14.36 -18.44 -1.86
C LEU A 289 -14.62 -19.77 -1.12
N GLN A 290 -13.99 -20.88 -1.53
CA GLN A 290 -14.24 -22.21 -0.93
C GLN A 290 -13.98 -22.26 0.56
N THR A 291 -12.94 -21.58 1.03
CA THR A 291 -12.51 -21.54 2.44
C THR A 291 -12.85 -20.22 3.14
N ALA A 292 -13.63 -19.34 2.49
CA ALA A 292 -14.05 -18.09 3.07
C ALA A 292 -15.12 -18.31 4.16
N PRO A 293 -15.22 -17.42 5.17
CA PRO A 293 -16.15 -17.56 6.27
C PRO A 293 -17.61 -17.53 5.78
N GLU A 294 -18.46 -18.33 6.40
CA GLU A 294 -19.86 -18.49 5.99
C GLU A 294 -20.69 -17.21 6.12
N ASN A 295 -20.34 -16.35 7.08
CA ASN A 295 -20.97 -15.05 7.30
C ASN A 295 -20.47 -13.96 6.35
N LEU A 296 -19.61 -14.28 5.39
CA LEU A 296 -19.18 -13.34 4.35
C LEU A 296 -20.43 -12.91 3.56
N LYS A 297 -20.71 -11.62 3.57
CA LYS A 297 -21.79 -11.05 2.75
C LYS A 297 -21.31 -10.90 1.31
N VAL A 298 -22.06 -11.46 0.39
CA VAL A 298 -21.85 -11.37 -1.06
C VAL A 298 -22.89 -10.42 -1.64
N GLU A 299 -22.45 -9.32 -2.25
CA GLU A 299 -23.33 -8.37 -2.94
C GLU A 299 -23.00 -8.36 -4.43
N ALA A 300 -23.95 -8.74 -5.28
CA ALA A 300 -23.82 -8.67 -6.73
C ALA A 300 -24.21 -7.27 -7.23
N ARG A 301 -23.27 -6.55 -7.81
CA ARG A 301 -23.48 -5.24 -8.47
C ARG A 301 -24.02 -5.47 -9.88
N ILE A 302 -25.24 -5.02 -10.12
CA ILE A 302 -25.98 -5.27 -11.35
C ILE A 302 -25.94 -4.04 -12.26
N ALA A 303 -25.79 -4.27 -13.56
CA ALA A 303 -25.84 -3.20 -14.55
C ALA A 303 -27.18 -2.43 -14.48
N TYR A 304 -27.08 -1.10 -14.45
CA TYR A 304 -28.23 -0.18 -14.43
C TYR A 304 -29.19 -0.37 -13.23
N ARG A 305 -28.69 -0.90 -12.11
CA ARG A 305 -29.41 -1.00 -10.84
C ARG A 305 -28.57 -0.47 -9.70
N SER A 306 -29.12 0.47 -8.92
CA SER A 306 -28.44 1.08 -7.77
C SER A 306 -28.36 0.14 -6.56
N THR A 307 -29.36 -0.70 -6.37
CA THR A 307 -29.43 -1.64 -5.23
C THR A 307 -28.85 -2.99 -5.64
N PRO A 308 -27.75 -3.46 -5.00
CA PRO A 308 -27.21 -4.79 -5.27
C PRO A 308 -28.14 -5.90 -4.74
N LEU A 309 -27.99 -7.11 -5.27
CA LEU A 309 -28.53 -8.31 -4.64
C LEU A 309 -27.51 -8.81 -3.63
N ALA A 310 -27.97 -9.12 -2.42
CA ALA A 310 -27.07 -9.44 -1.33
C ALA A 310 -27.58 -10.65 -0.54
N ALA A 311 -26.66 -11.58 -0.23
CA ALA A 311 -26.92 -12.71 0.66
C ALA A 311 -25.63 -13.12 1.39
N ALA A 312 -25.75 -13.91 2.46
CA ALA A 312 -24.60 -14.53 3.11
C ALA A 312 -24.00 -15.62 2.20
N LEU A 313 -22.70 -15.83 2.27
CA LEU A 313 -22.00 -16.82 1.44
C LEU A 313 -22.54 -18.23 1.65
N SER A 314 -22.89 -18.62 2.88
CA SER A 314 -23.58 -19.90 3.16
C SER A 314 -24.82 -20.06 2.31
N ALA A 315 -25.75 -19.08 2.34
CA ALA A 315 -26.97 -19.12 1.56
C ALA A 315 -26.70 -19.12 0.04
N VAL A 316 -25.67 -18.37 -0.45
CA VAL A 316 -25.31 -18.36 -1.88
C VAL A 316 -24.69 -19.69 -2.32
N ARG A 317 -24.03 -20.42 -1.42
CA ARG A 317 -23.53 -21.77 -1.68
C ARG A 317 -24.67 -22.77 -1.83
N ASP A 318 -25.72 -22.65 -1.00
CA ASP A 318 -26.91 -23.51 -1.05
C ASP A 318 -27.78 -23.16 -2.26
N ASP A 319 -28.03 -21.87 -2.49
CA ASP A 319 -28.78 -21.36 -3.63
C ASP A 319 -28.13 -20.10 -4.24
N ALA A 320 -27.38 -20.33 -5.30
CA ALA A 320 -26.69 -19.24 -6.01
C ALA A 320 -27.65 -18.26 -6.71
N SER A 321 -28.93 -18.62 -6.87
CA SER A 321 -29.95 -17.78 -7.53
C SER A 321 -30.32 -16.54 -6.71
N LEU A 322 -30.02 -16.52 -5.41
CA LEU A 322 -30.24 -15.38 -4.52
C LEU A 322 -29.49 -14.11 -4.97
N VAL A 323 -28.43 -14.26 -5.75
CA VAL A 323 -27.64 -13.15 -6.30
C VAL A 323 -27.71 -13.05 -7.83
N TYR A 324 -28.69 -13.75 -8.48
CA TYR A 324 -28.90 -13.61 -9.91
C TYR A 324 -29.89 -12.47 -10.20
N PRO A 325 -29.56 -11.59 -11.12
CA PRO A 325 -30.44 -10.52 -11.53
C PRO A 325 -31.62 -11.09 -12.38
N GLU A 326 -32.79 -10.58 -12.14
CA GLU A 326 -33.95 -10.83 -13.01
C GLU A 326 -33.83 -10.12 -14.36
N GLY A 327 -34.52 -10.61 -15.39
CA GLY A 327 -34.63 -9.95 -16.69
C GLY A 327 -33.35 -9.95 -17.53
N GLY A 328 -32.46 -10.93 -17.35
CA GLY A 328 -31.28 -11.11 -18.20
C GLY A 328 -30.20 -10.02 -18.00
N ARG A 329 -30.28 -9.23 -16.95
CA ARG A 329 -29.26 -8.19 -16.63
C ARG A 329 -27.91 -8.81 -16.26
N GLU A 330 -26.87 -8.07 -16.46
CA GLU A 330 -25.50 -8.52 -16.17
C GLU A 330 -25.03 -8.13 -14.77
N ILE A 331 -24.30 -9.05 -14.12
CA ILE A 331 -23.52 -8.75 -12.93
C ILE A 331 -22.21 -8.07 -13.36
N ARG A 332 -21.98 -6.82 -12.95
CA ARG A 332 -20.76 -6.05 -13.25
C ARG A 332 -19.61 -6.37 -12.32
N GLY A 333 -19.92 -6.77 -11.10
CA GLY A 333 -18.93 -7.05 -10.09
C GLY A 333 -19.56 -7.52 -8.79
N PHE A 334 -18.71 -7.78 -7.82
CA PHE A 334 -19.12 -8.21 -6.49
C PHE A 334 -18.49 -7.33 -5.42
N THR A 335 -19.25 -7.05 -4.37
CA THR A 335 -18.71 -6.50 -3.12
C THR A 335 -18.82 -7.58 -2.07
N LEU A 336 -17.70 -7.87 -1.43
CA LEU A 336 -17.58 -8.89 -0.39
C LEU A 336 -17.28 -8.20 0.92
N SER A 337 -18.00 -8.52 2.00
CA SER A 337 -17.79 -7.87 3.29
C SER A 337 -18.00 -8.80 4.47
N VAL A 338 -17.20 -8.61 5.53
CA VAL A 338 -17.40 -9.25 6.82
C VAL A 338 -17.57 -8.15 7.86
N ALA A 339 -18.63 -8.24 8.65
CA ALA A 339 -18.85 -7.37 9.80
C ALA A 339 -18.49 -8.10 11.09
N SER A 340 -17.78 -7.43 11.97
CA SER A 340 -17.39 -7.90 13.29
C SER A 340 -17.80 -6.90 14.36
N ASN A 341 -17.91 -7.35 15.61
CA ASN A 341 -18.25 -6.47 16.73
C ASN A 341 -17.11 -5.51 17.01
N MET A 342 -17.47 -4.25 17.21
CA MET A 342 -16.54 -3.19 17.58
C MET A 342 -16.08 -3.36 19.04
N GLY A 343 -14.77 -3.28 19.27
CA GLY A 343 -14.23 -3.23 20.64
C GLY A 343 -14.68 -1.98 21.39
N LEU A 344 -14.94 -2.12 22.67
CA LEU A 344 -15.50 -1.05 23.49
C LEU A 344 -14.48 -0.34 24.37
N LYS A 345 -13.32 -0.94 24.64
CA LYS A 345 -12.27 -0.32 25.44
C LYS A 345 -11.69 0.89 24.70
N ARG A 346 -11.43 1.95 25.47
CA ARG A 346 -10.97 3.25 24.97
C ARG A 346 -9.54 3.21 24.45
N ASP A 347 -8.66 2.58 25.22
CA ASP A 347 -7.23 2.57 24.95
C ASP A 347 -6.85 1.41 24.02
N SER A 348 -5.59 1.26 23.70
CA SER A 348 -5.09 0.12 22.93
C SER A 348 -5.14 -1.19 23.73
N GLY A 349 -4.97 -2.34 23.09
CA GLY A 349 -4.94 -3.66 23.68
C GLY A 349 -6.25 -4.42 23.58
N ARG A 350 -6.29 -5.58 24.22
CA ARG A 350 -7.35 -6.58 24.03
C ARG A 350 -8.76 -6.05 24.35
N GLY A 351 -9.66 -6.16 23.39
CA GLY A 351 -11.04 -5.67 23.45
C GLY A 351 -11.18 -4.18 23.17
N SER A 352 -10.14 -3.53 22.63
CA SER A 352 -10.19 -2.13 22.21
C SER A 352 -10.80 -1.96 20.82
N PHE A 353 -11.20 -0.72 20.53
CA PHE A 353 -11.64 -0.35 19.18
C PHE A 353 -10.51 -0.54 18.15
N VAL A 354 -9.30 -0.12 18.50
CA VAL A 354 -8.13 -0.23 17.65
C VAL A 354 -7.86 -1.69 17.26
N GLU A 355 -7.82 -2.58 18.28
CA GLU A 355 -7.64 -4.02 18.04
C GLU A 355 -8.74 -4.58 17.13
N SER A 356 -10.00 -4.19 17.33
CA SER A 356 -11.10 -4.68 16.48
C SER A 356 -10.97 -4.27 15.02
N VAL A 357 -10.42 -3.08 14.75
CA VAL A 357 -10.12 -2.60 13.37
C VAL A 357 -8.96 -3.38 12.76
N MET A 358 -7.86 -3.55 13.50
CA MET A 358 -6.69 -4.30 13.06
C MET A 358 -7.08 -5.76 12.73
N THR A 359 -7.68 -6.46 13.68
CA THR A 359 -8.11 -7.87 13.53
C THR A 359 -9.11 -8.05 12.39
N ALA A 360 -10.08 -7.13 12.21
CA ALA A 360 -11.02 -7.22 11.09
C ALA A 360 -10.31 -7.14 9.74
N ALA A 361 -9.36 -6.25 9.58
CA ALA A 361 -8.59 -6.10 8.36
C ALA A 361 -7.68 -7.31 8.07
N GLU A 362 -6.92 -7.75 9.07
CA GLU A 362 -6.01 -8.91 8.99
C GLU A 362 -6.75 -10.20 8.65
N THR A 363 -7.84 -10.47 9.41
CA THR A 363 -8.67 -11.67 9.17
C THR A 363 -9.32 -11.64 7.78
N PHE A 364 -9.87 -10.50 7.38
CA PHE A 364 -10.47 -10.37 6.04
C PHE A 364 -9.43 -10.54 4.92
N TYR A 365 -8.23 -10.01 5.10
CA TYR A 365 -7.13 -10.22 4.17
C TYR A 365 -6.79 -11.72 4.07
N ALA A 366 -6.55 -12.37 5.21
CA ALA A 366 -6.14 -13.77 5.27
C ALA A 366 -7.22 -14.74 4.75
N ASP A 367 -8.47 -14.50 5.09
CA ASP A 367 -9.54 -15.44 4.78
C ASP A 367 -10.22 -15.20 3.44
N VAL A 368 -10.16 -13.96 2.93
CA VAL A 368 -10.88 -13.56 1.72
C VAL A 368 -9.96 -12.96 0.67
N LEU A 369 -9.36 -11.80 0.94
CA LEU A 369 -8.77 -10.96 -0.11
C LEU A 369 -7.55 -11.58 -0.79
N GLN A 370 -6.64 -12.21 -0.03
CA GLN A 370 -5.45 -12.86 -0.59
C GLN A 370 -5.76 -14.06 -1.51
N LYS A 371 -6.96 -14.64 -1.38
CA LYS A 371 -7.42 -15.78 -2.19
C LYS A 371 -8.11 -15.34 -3.49
N LEU A 372 -8.52 -14.08 -3.56
CA LEU A 372 -9.19 -13.54 -4.72
C LEU A 372 -8.20 -13.19 -5.84
N ARG A 373 -8.59 -13.52 -7.06
CA ARG A 373 -7.86 -13.17 -8.27
C ARG A 373 -8.75 -12.35 -9.20
N ALA A 374 -8.21 -11.28 -9.73
CA ALA A 374 -8.89 -10.53 -10.78
C ALA A 374 -9.09 -11.40 -12.02
N TRP A 375 -10.24 -11.27 -12.66
CA TRP A 375 -10.49 -11.97 -13.91
C TRP A 375 -9.52 -11.46 -15.01
N LYS A 376 -8.98 -12.40 -15.75
CA LYS A 376 -8.19 -12.13 -16.96
C LYS A 376 -8.83 -12.89 -18.12
N PRO A 377 -8.96 -12.28 -19.31
CA PRO A 377 -9.44 -13.01 -20.50
C PRO A 377 -8.49 -14.18 -20.80
N ALA A 378 -9.05 -15.28 -21.28
CA ALA A 378 -8.23 -16.36 -21.79
C ALA A 378 -7.39 -15.85 -22.98
N PRO A 379 -6.17 -16.35 -23.17
CA PRO A 379 -5.41 -16.03 -24.37
C PRO A 379 -6.21 -16.46 -25.61
N PRO A 380 -6.11 -15.70 -26.74
CA PRO A 380 -6.77 -16.08 -27.98
C PRO A 380 -6.37 -17.51 -28.37
N GLN A 381 -7.36 -18.36 -28.58
CA GLN A 381 -7.08 -19.72 -29.07
C GLN A 381 -6.98 -19.68 -30.58
N LEU A 382 -5.94 -20.33 -31.12
CA LEU A 382 -5.89 -20.65 -32.53
C LEU A 382 -7.12 -21.56 -32.81
N ARG A 383 -8.05 -21.06 -33.60
CA ARG A 383 -9.04 -21.95 -34.21
C ARG A 383 -8.24 -22.90 -35.09
N ARG A 384 -7.97 -24.10 -34.61
CA ARG A 384 -7.66 -25.21 -35.51
C ARG A 384 -8.94 -25.41 -36.27
N SER A 385 -9.02 -24.84 -37.49
CA SER A 385 -10.04 -25.27 -38.43
C SER A 385 -9.81 -26.76 -38.66
N ALA A 386 -10.71 -27.59 -38.11
CA ALA A 386 -11.03 -28.83 -38.76
C ALA A 386 -11.48 -28.40 -40.15
N GLU A 387 -10.75 -28.86 -41.16
CA GLU A 387 -10.96 -28.53 -42.60
C GLU A 387 -10.67 -27.05 -42.93
N ARG A 388 -9.40 -26.82 -43.39
CA ARG A 388 -9.23 -25.86 -44.45
C ARG A 388 -9.98 -26.43 -45.62
N GLU A 389 -11.21 -26.00 -45.85
CA GLU A 389 -11.77 -26.04 -47.21
C GLU A 389 -10.74 -25.34 -48.08
N THR A 390 -10.13 -26.06 -48.99
CA THR A 390 -9.35 -25.52 -50.07
C THR A 390 -10.24 -24.47 -50.74
N PRO A 391 -9.80 -23.22 -50.86
CA PRO A 391 -10.61 -22.24 -51.62
C PRO A 391 -10.95 -22.84 -52.96
N PRO A 392 -12.20 -22.71 -53.42
CA PRO A 392 -12.54 -23.15 -54.76
C PRO A 392 -11.54 -22.53 -55.78
N GLU A 393 -11.07 -23.30 -56.71
CA GLU A 393 -10.09 -22.87 -57.73
C GLU A 393 -10.39 -21.49 -58.34
N ALA A 394 -11.65 -21.13 -58.49
CA ALA A 394 -12.11 -19.84 -58.97
C ALA A 394 -11.67 -18.63 -58.11
N VAL A 395 -11.52 -18.77 -56.77
CA VAL A 395 -11.11 -17.67 -55.89
C VAL A 395 -9.61 -17.43 -55.98
N VAL A 396 -8.83 -18.48 -56.22
CA VAL A 396 -7.37 -18.35 -56.42
C VAL A 396 -7.05 -17.67 -57.74
N ALA A 397 -7.81 -17.98 -58.82
CA ALA A 397 -7.66 -17.37 -60.12
C ALA A 397 -7.96 -15.86 -60.13
N GLU A 398 -8.97 -15.44 -59.37
CA GLU A 398 -9.35 -14.02 -59.23
C GLU A 398 -8.31 -13.22 -58.41
N LEU A 399 -7.67 -13.83 -57.44
CA LEU A 399 -6.62 -13.18 -56.63
C LEU A 399 -5.28 -13.04 -57.31
N VAL A 400 -4.99 -13.91 -58.28
CA VAL A 400 -3.71 -13.91 -59.03
C VAL A 400 -3.86 -13.27 -60.45
N GLY A 401 -5.09 -12.96 -60.87
CA GLY A 401 -5.36 -12.32 -62.16
C GLY A 401 -5.05 -13.22 -63.38
N VAL A 402 -5.13 -14.56 -63.20
CA VAL A 402 -4.86 -15.54 -64.27
C VAL A 402 -6.18 -16.27 -64.56
N GLU A 403 -6.46 -16.44 -65.89
CA GLU A 403 -7.66 -17.19 -66.33
C GLU A 403 -7.57 -18.65 -65.94
N PRO A 404 -8.71 -19.32 -65.57
CA PRO A 404 -8.73 -20.69 -65.05
C PRO A 404 -8.13 -21.77 -65.93
N GLN A 405 -7.92 -21.50 -67.19
CA GLN A 405 -7.37 -22.45 -68.18
C GLN A 405 -5.83 -22.53 -68.20
N ASP A 406 -5.13 -21.53 -67.60
CA ASP A 406 -3.68 -21.46 -67.59
C ASP A 406 -3.00 -22.16 -66.45
N ILE A 407 -3.76 -22.68 -65.45
CA ILE A 407 -3.21 -23.34 -64.27
C ILE A 407 -2.77 -24.78 -64.55
N ALA A 408 -3.30 -25.40 -65.59
CA ALA A 408 -2.99 -26.80 -65.99
C ALA A 408 -1.65 -27.01 -66.68
N GLU A 409 -0.95 -25.92 -67.12
CA GLU A 409 0.31 -25.98 -67.89
C GLU A 409 1.56 -25.45 -67.20
N LEU A 410 1.49 -25.16 -65.86
CA LEU A 410 2.68 -24.73 -65.12
C LEU A 410 3.54 -25.96 -64.72
N PRO A 411 4.82 -26.03 -65.05
CA PRO A 411 5.68 -27.15 -64.70
C PRO A 411 5.91 -27.14 -63.19
N GLU A 412 5.87 -28.31 -62.55
CA GLU A 412 6.24 -28.50 -61.14
C GLU A 412 7.63 -27.93 -60.90
N ALA A 413 7.69 -26.78 -60.20
CA ALA A 413 8.93 -26.22 -59.73
C ALA A 413 9.42 -27.13 -58.57
N GLY A 414 10.47 -27.90 -58.86
CA GLY A 414 11.13 -28.74 -57.87
C GLY A 414 11.57 -27.91 -56.64
N VAL A 415 10.97 -28.19 -55.55
CA VAL A 415 11.42 -27.66 -54.24
C VAL A 415 12.65 -28.47 -53.83
N GLU A 416 13.84 -27.96 -54.16
CA GLU A 416 15.08 -28.41 -53.51
C GLU A 416 15.00 -28.13 -52.03
N ARG A 417 14.86 -29.19 -51.24
CA ARG A 417 15.07 -29.14 -49.80
C ARG A 417 16.55 -29.02 -49.52
N THR A 418 17.03 -27.81 -49.31
CA THR A 418 18.33 -27.57 -48.71
C THR A 418 18.26 -27.94 -47.23
N SER A 419 18.83 -29.07 -46.88
CA SER A 419 19.07 -29.45 -45.50
C SER A 419 20.16 -28.56 -44.89
N LEU A 420 19.80 -27.70 -43.97
CA LEU A 420 20.77 -27.03 -43.11
C LEU A 420 21.28 -28.04 -42.10
N SER A 421 22.50 -28.50 -42.28
CA SER A 421 23.25 -29.27 -41.31
C SER A 421 23.67 -28.37 -40.14
N GLU A 422 23.31 -28.80 -38.94
CA GLU A 422 23.87 -28.28 -37.69
C GLU A 422 25.39 -28.57 -37.65
N THR A 423 26.18 -27.51 -37.61
CA THR A 423 27.57 -27.59 -37.15
C THR A 423 27.64 -27.04 -35.73
N ALA A 424 27.62 -27.92 -34.76
CA ALA A 424 28.06 -27.66 -33.40
C ALA A 424 29.58 -27.49 -33.42
N SER A 425 30.08 -26.32 -33.08
CA SER A 425 31.51 -26.11 -32.77
C SER A 425 31.72 -26.19 -31.28
N ASP A 426 32.27 -27.32 -30.92
CA ASP A 426 32.88 -27.62 -29.64
C ASP A 426 34.14 -26.76 -29.47
N THR A 427 34.19 -25.88 -28.49
CA THR A 427 35.44 -25.20 -28.12
C THR A 427 35.85 -25.72 -26.75
N ALA A 428 36.64 -26.73 -26.77
CA ALA A 428 37.38 -27.21 -25.61
C ALA A 428 38.44 -26.20 -25.17
N VAL A 429 38.37 -25.71 -23.95
CA VAL A 429 39.47 -25.00 -23.30
C VAL A 429 40.28 -25.97 -22.49
N SER A 430 41.50 -26.21 -22.94
CA SER A 430 42.53 -26.97 -22.28
C SER A 430 43.04 -26.30 -21.01
N HIS A 431 42.98 -27.03 -19.91
CA HIS A 431 43.80 -26.81 -18.72
C HIS A 431 45.26 -27.02 -19.04
N THR A 432 46.09 -26.07 -18.76
CA THR A 432 47.51 -26.28 -18.48
C THR A 432 47.78 -25.92 -17.03
N ASP A 433 48.13 -26.98 -16.33
CA ASP A 433 48.76 -27.02 -15.04
C ASP A 433 50.22 -26.59 -15.23
N ASP A 434 50.73 -25.68 -14.43
CA ASP A 434 52.16 -25.54 -14.15
C ASP A 434 52.29 -25.00 -12.73
N GLY A 435 52.78 -25.87 -11.85
CA GLY A 435 53.27 -25.53 -10.54
C GLY A 435 54.61 -24.83 -10.65
N ASP A 436 54.97 -24.02 -9.71
CA ASP A 436 56.20 -24.22 -8.91
C ASP A 436 56.27 -23.21 -7.75
N SER A 437 56.61 -23.72 -6.68
CA SER A 437 57.21 -23.39 -5.40
C SER A 437 57.93 -22.03 -5.19
N SER A 438 57.87 -21.64 -3.92
CA SER A 438 58.90 -21.05 -3.03
C SER A 438 59.03 -19.52 -3.04
N SER A 439 58.66 -18.91 -1.97
CA SER A 439 59.42 -18.34 -0.84
C SER A 439 58.51 -17.53 0.05
#